data_6d4d93048f33f808e3e186acc7a166da
#
_entry.id   6d4d93048f33f808e3e186acc7a166da
#
_cell.length_a   1.000
_cell.length_b   1.000
_cell.length_c   1.000
_cell.angle_alpha   90.00
_cell.angle_beta   90.00
_cell.angle_gamma   90.00
#
_symmetry.space_group_name_H-M   'P 1'
#
loop_
_entity.id
_entity.type
_entity.pdbx_description
1 polymer ?
#
loop_
_entity_poly.entity_id
_entity_poly.type
_entity_poly.pdbx_seq_one_letter_code
_entity_poly.pdbx_strand_id
1 'polypeptide(L)'
;MRLIFLAAIGSALLGCAASRLSSELKPYVGRDIHELYAHFGNPTGERETTGDRVYVWSVSSEGVMPKGTGEGTLTVQRECTLEVTVSTNNVIRAYRVEGSDAGCAAFRRHVGR
;
A
#
# COMPACT_ATOMS: atom_id res chain seq x y z
N MET A 1 -2.30 -2.09 -46.22
CA MET A 1 -2.12 -2.09 -45.51
C MET A 1 -1.99 -2.25 -44.53
N ARG A 2 -1.99 -2.34 -43.84
CA ARG A 2 -1.75 -2.35 -42.86
C ARG A 2 -1.78 -2.60 -41.78
N LEU A 3 -1.63 -2.77 -41.15
CA LEU A 3 -1.56 -2.93 -40.06
C LEU A 3 -1.55 -3.02 -39.03
N ILE A 4 -1.52 -3.26 -38.38
CA ILE A 4 -1.52 -3.23 -37.35
C ILE A 4 -1.40 -3.61 -36.35
N PHE A 5 -1.39 -3.70 -35.60
CA PHE A 5 -1.27 -3.98 -34.50
C PHE A 5 -1.40 -4.04 -33.52
N LEU A 6 -1.26 -4.27 -33.05
CA LEU A 6 -1.35 -4.24 -32.03
C LEU A 6 -1.23 -4.53 -31.06
N ALA A 7 -1.11 -4.54 -30.34
CA ALA A 7 -0.90 -4.58 -29.50
C ALA A 7 -1.03 -4.89 -28.42
N ALA A 8 -1.15 -4.98 -27.84
CA ALA A 8 -1.22 -5.27 -26.84
C ALA A 8 -1.03 -5.47 -25.87
N ILE A 9 -0.93 -5.57 -25.40
CA ILE A 9 -0.71 -5.67 -24.47
C ILE A 9 -0.79 -5.96 -23.35
N GLY A 10 -1.03 -6.04 -22.97
CA GLY A 10 -1.07 -6.56 -22.03
C GLY A 10 -0.92 -6.43 -20.79
N SER A 11 -0.74 -6.21 -20.32
CA SER A 11 -0.51 -5.95 -19.29
C SER A 11 -0.79 -6.46 -18.16
N ALA A 12 -0.88 -6.90 -17.93
CA ALA A 12 -0.92 -7.43 -16.93
C ALA A 12 -1.16 -7.09 -15.75
N LEU A 13 -1.34 -6.93 -15.48
CA LEU A 13 -1.60 -6.61 -14.56
C LEU A 13 -1.74 -7.29 -13.51
N LEU A 14 -1.28 -7.57 -13.12
CA LEU A 14 -1.31 -8.18 -12.12
C LEU A 14 -1.58 -7.47 -11.07
N GLY A 15 -2.29 -7.05 -10.73
CA GLY A 15 -2.49 -6.33 -9.74
C GLY A 15 -1.82 -6.62 -8.57
N CYS A 16 -0.81 -6.10 -8.26
CA CYS A 16 -0.26 -6.34 -6.98
C CYS A 16 -1.06 -5.58 -5.93
N ALA A 17 -1.01 -6.10 -4.69
CA ALA A 17 -1.80 -5.54 -3.61
C ALA A 17 -1.40 -4.11 -3.29
N ALA A 18 -0.11 -3.78 -3.42
CA ALA A 18 0.34 -2.41 -3.20
C ALA A 18 -0.29 -1.47 -4.21
N SER A 19 -0.39 -1.90 -5.45
CA SER A 19 -0.99 -1.12 -6.50
C SER A 19 -2.48 -0.93 -6.26
N ARG A 20 -3.16 -1.96 -5.79
CA ARG A 20 -4.57 -1.85 -5.47
C ARG A 20 -4.82 -0.91 -4.31
N LEU A 21 -3.97 -1.01 -3.28
CA LEU A 21 -4.09 -0.13 -2.14
C LEU A 21 -3.87 1.31 -2.57
N SER A 22 -2.89 1.54 -3.43
CA SER A 22 -2.63 2.87 -3.95
C SER A 22 -3.84 3.41 -4.69
N SER A 23 -4.49 2.57 -5.49
CA SER A 23 -5.67 2.99 -6.21
C SER A 23 -6.83 3.33 -5.28
N GLU A 24 -6.94 2.60 -4.17
CA GLU A 24 -8.00 2.87 -3.21
C GLU A 24 -7.78 4.18 -2.49
N LEU A 25 -6.54 4.65 -2.41
CA LEU A 25 -6.24 5.90 -1.73
C LEU A 25 -6.41 7.11 -2.61
N LYS A 26 -6.43 6.90 -3.90
CA LYS A 26 -6.48 8.01 -4.83
C LYS A 26 -7.65 8.97 -4.58
N PRO A 27 -8.86 8.48 -4.30
CA PRO A 27 -9.97 9.40 -4.06
C PRO A 27 -9.85 10.21 -2.79
N TYR A 28 -8.93 9.84 -1.90
CA TYR A 28 -8.80 10.54 -0.63
C TYR A 28 -7.92 11.79 -0.72
N VAL A 29 -7.20 11.94 -1.83
CA VAL A 29 -6.38 13.14 -2.00
C VAL A 29 -7.31 14.33 -2.07
N GLY A 30 -7.03 15.34 -1.26
CA GLY A 30 -7.87 16.52 -1.15
C GLY A 30 -8.90 16.43 -0.04
N ARG A 31 -8.97 15.31 0.65
CA ARG A 31 -9.94 15.12 1.72
C ARG A 31 -9.24 15.15 3.08
N ASP A 32 -10.03 15.22 4.12
CA ASP A 32 -9.51 15.32 5.47
C ASP A 32 -8.89 14.00 5.91
N ILE A 33 -7.75 14.09 6.61
CA ILE A 33 -7.03 12.90 7.05
C ILE A 33 -7.89 12.01 7.96
N HIS A 34 -8.82 12.59 8.66
CA HIS A 34 -9.64 11.81 9.60
C HIS A 34 -10.55 10.82 8.88
N GLU A 35 -10.77 11.01 7.60
CA GLU A 35 -11.51 10.01 6.83
C GLU A 35 -10.71 8.73 6.69
N LEU A 36 -9.38 8.84 6.65
CA LEU A 36 -8.55 7.65 6.62
C LEU A 36 -8.49 6.98 7.97
N TYR A 37 -8.57 7.75 9.04
CA TYR A 37 -8.63 7.15 10.37
C TYR A 37 -9.85 6.23 10.50
N ALA A 38 -10.95 6.64 9.93
CA ALA A 38 -12.16 5.82 9.99
C ALA A 38 -12.00 4.53 9.18
N HIS A 39 -11.18 4.59 8.15
CA HIS A 39 -11.00 3.45 7.27
C HIS A 39 -9.87 2.53 7.72
N PHE A 40 -8.76 3.10 8.17
CA PHE A 40 -7.56 2.33 8.52
C PHE A 40 -7.27 2.27 10.01
N GLY A 41 -8.02 3.01 10.81
CA GLY A 41 -7.71 3.11 12.23
C GLY A 41 -6.63 4.15 12.47
N ASN A 42 -6.09 4.14 13.66
CA ASN A 42 -5.06 5.11 14.02
C ASN A 42 -3.75 4.79 13.31
N PRO A 43 -3.01 5.82 12.89
CA PRO A 43 -1.72 5.56 12.28
C PRO A 43 -0.74 4.96 13.29
N THR A 44 0.22 4.22 12.76
CA THR A 44 1.26 3.61 13.56
C THR A 44 2.24 4.66 14.04
N GLY A 45 2.41 5.72 13.29
CA GLY A 45 3.33 6.78 13.66
C GLY A 45 3.09 8.02 12.84
N GLU A 46 3.82 9.06 13.17
CA GLU A 46 3.75 10.30 12.41
C GLU A 46 5.07 11.04 12.53
N ARG A 47 5.35 11.85 11.55
CA ARG A 47 6.53 12.70 11.60
C ARG A 47 6.22 14.01 10.91
N GLU A 48 7.00 15.02 11.22
CA GLU A 48 6.82 16.31 10.61
C GLU A 48 7.93 16.56 9.62
N THR A 49 7.56 17.17 8.53
CA THR A 49 8.51 17.67 7.55
C THR A 49 8.28 19.16 7.46
N THR A 50 9.03 19.83 6.63
CA THR A 50 8.89 21.27 6.50
C THR A 50 7.49 21.62 6.02
N GLY A 51 6.66 22.07 6.94
CA GLY A 51 5.32 22.54 6.60
C GLY A 51 4.26 21.49 6.45
N ASP A 52 4.64 20.22 6.47
CA ASP A 52 3.68 19.15 6.31
C ASP A 52 3.84 18.12 7.41
N ARG A 53 2.85 17.26 7.52
CA ARG A 53 2.90 16.15 8.45
C ARG A 53 2.69 14.85 7.68
N VAL A 54 3.44 13.83 8.05
CA VAL A 54 3.31 12.53 7.39
C VAL A 54 2.81 11.53 8.41
N TYR A 55 1.68 10.93 8.11
CA TYR A 55 1.13 9.86 8.92
C TYR A 55 1.50 8.52 8.32
N VAL A 56 1.83 7.57 9.16
CA VAL A 56 2.33 6.29 8.70
C VAL A 56 1.48 5.17 9.28
N TRP A 57 1.02 4.31 8.42
CA TRP A 57 0.38 3.05 8.80
C TRP A 57 1.30 1.95 8.33
N SER A 58 1.72 1.09 9.23
CA SER A 58 2.70 0.08 8.89
C SER A 58 2.32 -1.24 9.54
N VAL A 59 2.39 -2.30 8.78
CA VAL A 59 2.23 -3.64 9.31
C VAL A 59 3.40 -4.47 8.83
N SER A 60 3.86 -5.35 9.70
CA SER A 60 4.88 -6.29 9.29
C SER A 60 4.66 -7.59 10.04
N SER A 61 4.95 -8.68 9.37
CA SER A 61 4.85 -9.98 9.98
C SER A 61 5.82 -10.92 9.29
N GLU A 62 6.19 -11.97 10.01
CA GLU A 62 7.03 -12.99 9.44
C GLU A 62 6.24 -14.25 9.26
N GLY A 63 6.47 -14.92 8.17
CA GLY A 63 5.88 -16.21 7.93
C GLY A 63 6.98 -17.18 7.61
N VAL A 64 6.64 -18.44 7.74
CA VAL A 64 7.58 -19.52 7.46
C VAL A 64 6.94 -20.41 6.42
N MET A 65 7.69 -20.75 5.38
CA MET A 65 7.16 -21.62 4.37
C MET A 65 8.23 -22.66 3.99
N PRO A 66 7.81 -23.84 3.55
CA PRO A 66 8.79 -24.85 3.19
C PRO A 66 9.58 -24.43 1.96
N LYS A 67 10.84 -24.84 1.93
CA LYS A 67 11.64 -24.62 0.73
C LYS A 67 11.15 -25.55 -0.36
N GLY A 68 11.33 -25.12 -1.58
CA GLY A 68 10.93 -25.94 -2.71
C GLY A 68 11.68 -27.24 -2.83
N THR A 69 12.83 -27.34 -2.21
CA THR A 69 13.62 -28.57 -2.22
C THR A 69 13.14 -29.59 -1.22
N GLY A 70 12.22 -29.19 -0.37
CA GLY A 70 11.72 -30.12 0.64
C GLY A 70 12.53 -30.16 1.91
N GLU A 71 13.61 -29.41 1.97
CA GLU A 71 14.43 -29.38 3.16
C GLU A 71 14.48 -28.02 3.76
N GLY A 72 14.18 -27.93 5.04
CA GLY A 72 14.23 -26.69 5.75
C GLY A 72 13.07 -25.77 5.41
N THR A 73 13.18 -24.55 5.89
CA THR A 73 12.13 -23.57 5.73
C THR A 73 12.74 -22.24 5.36
N LEU A 74 11.91 -21.39 4.75
CA LEU A 74 12.28 -20.03 4.45
C LEU A 74 11.48 -19.10 5.33
N THR A 75 12.13 -18.06 5.83
CA THR A 75 11.42 -17.02 6.53
C THR A 75 10.99 -15.98 5.51
N VAL A 76 9.72 -15.69 5.48
CA VAL A 76 9.15 -14.75 4.54
C VAL A 76 8.70 -13.53 5.33
N GLN A 77 9.13 -12.36 4.91
CA GLN A 77 8.70 -11.14 5.54
C GLN A 77 7.56 -10.54 4.76
N ARG A 78 6.55 -10.12 5.48
CA ARG A 78 5.39 -9.48 4.88
C ARG A 78 5.27 -8.13 5.51
N GLU A 79 5.39 -7.09 4.71
CA GLU A 79 5.29 -5.76 5.24
C GLU A 79 4.59 -4.86 4.25
N CYS A 80 3.89 -3.89 4.78
CA CYS A 80 3.26 -2.88 3.98
C CYS A 80 3.26 -1.59 4.77
N THR A 81 3.71 -0.52 4.13
CA THR A 81 3.76 0.78 4.76
C THR A 81 3.01 1.77 3.89
N LEU A 82 2.12 2.49 4.52
CA LEU A 82 1.39 3.55 3.87
C LEU A 82 1.83 4.86 4.50
N GLU A 83 2.28 5.80 3.68
CA GLU A 83 2.64 7.13 4.14
C GLU A 83 1.69 8.12 3.50
N VAL A 84 1.11 8.98 4.31
CA VAL A 84 0.17 9.98 3.82
C VAL A 84 0.65 11.34 4.26
N THR A 85 0.90 12.20 3.30
CA THR A 85 1.37 13.57 3.55
C THR A 85 0.16 14.49 3.63
N VAL A 86 0.11 15.26 4.69
CA VAL A 86 -1.04 16.10 5.02
C VAL A 86 -0.56 17.54 5.20
N SER A 87 -1.35 18.46 4.68
CA SER A 87 -1.06 19.88 4.85
C SER A 87 -1.39 20.33 6.25
N THR A 88 -1.09 21.57 6.55
CA THR A 88 -1.39 22.13 7.86
C THR A 88 -2.89 22.18 8.15
N ASN A 89 -3.72 22.08 7.12
CA ASN A 89 -5.16 22.06 7.28
C ASN A 89 -5.73 20.65 7.41
N ASN A 90 -4.85 19.66 7.58
CA ASN A 90 -5.25 18.25 7.69
C ASN A 90 -5.84 17.70 6.40
N VAL A 91 -5.45 18.28 5.29
CA VAL A 91 -5.91 17.83 3.98
C VAL A 91 -4.86 16.93 3.36
N ILE A 92 -5.27 15.78 2.88
CA ILE A 92 -4.37 14.80 2.28
C ILE A 92 -3.84 15.36 0.96
N ARG A 93 -2.54 15.45 0.83
CA ARG A 93 -1.90 15.98 -0.37
C ARG A 93 -1.29 14.91 -1.23
N ALA A 94 -0.77 13.86 -0.60
CA ALA A 94 -0.07 12.82 -1.34
C ALA A 94 -0.05 11.56 -0.49
N TYR A 95 0.22 10.46 -1.12
CA TYR A 95 0.35 9.20 -0.41
C TYR A 95 1.39 8.34 -1.10
N ARG A 96 1.90 7.36 -0.38
CA ARG A 96 2.90 6.46 -0.92
C ARG A 96 2.70 5.10 -0.27
N VAL A 97 2.71 4.06 -1.07
CA VAL A 97 2.53 2.69 -0.58
C VAL A 97 3.77 1.90 -0.93
N GLU A 98 4.36 1.25 0.05
CA GLU A 98 5.52 0.41 -0.16
C GLU A 98 5.33 -0.89 0.58
N GLY A 99 5.84 -1.97 0.02
CA GLY A 99 5.77 -3.24 0.72
C GLY A 99 5.68 -4.39 -0.24
N SER A 100 5.68 -5.58 0.33
CA SER A 100 5.54 -6.79 -0.46
C SER A 100 4.08 -6.96 -0.85
N ASP A 101 3.87 -7.73 -1.89
CA ASP A 101 2.53 -8.02 -2.33
C ASP A 101 1.73 -8.72 -1.23
N ALA A 102 2.34 -9.70 -0.57
CA ALA A 102 1.67 -10.42 0.50
C ALA A 102 1.39 -9.52 1.69
N GLY A 103 2.34 -8.62 2.01
CA GLY A 103 2.17 -7.71 3.13
C GLY A 103 1.04 -6.74 2.91
N CYS A 104 0.96 -6.17 1.71
CA CYS A 104 -0.08 -5.20 1.42
C CYS A 104 -1.44 -5.87 1.26
N ALA A 105 -1.47 -7.11 0.78
CA ALA A 105 -2.72 -7.85 0.75
C ALA A 105 -3.24 -8.10 2.16
N ALA A 106 -2.34 -8.45 3.08
CA ALA A 106 -2.72 -8.65 4.47
C ALA A 106 -3.21 -7.35 5.10
N PHE A 107 -2.55 -6.23 4.76
CA PHE A 107 -2.96 -4.92 5.25
C PHE A 107 -4.39 -4.63 4.82
N ARG A 108 -4.69 -4.83 3.55
CA ARG A 108 -6.03 -4.55 3.04
C ARG A 108 -7.10 -5.40 3.72
N ARG A 109 -6.78 -6.66 3.97
CA ARG A 109 -7.73 -7.54 4.67
C ARG A 109 -7.94 -7.10 6.10
N HIS A 110 -6.88 -6.63 6.73
CA HIS A 110 -6.93 -6.23 8.12
C HIS A 110 -7.77 -4.96 8.32
N VAL A 111 -7.62 -4.02 7.42
CA VAL A 111 -8.27 -2.72 7.58
C VAL A 111 -9.53 -2.56 6.75
N GLY A 112 -9.76 -3.43 5.82
CA GLY A 112 -10.87 -3.30 4.89
C GLY A 112 -12.19 -3.82 5.42
N ARG A 113 -12.29 -3.97 6.73
CA ARG A 113 -13.52 -4.52 7.28
C ARG A 113 -14.53 -3.49 7.65
#